data_014156929fce5ca855774d82d5d125fd
#
_entry.id   014156929fce5ca855774d82d5d125fd
#
_cell.length_a   1.000
_cell.length_b   1.000
_cell.length_c   1.000
_cell.angle_alpha   90.00
_cell.angle_beta   90.00
_cell.angle_gamma   90.00
#
_symmetry.space_group_name_H-M   'P 1'
#
loop_
_entity.id
_entity.type
_entity.pdbx_description
1 polymer ?
#
loop_
_entity_poly.entity_id
_entity_poly.type
_entity_poly.pdbx_seq_one_letter_code
_entity_poly.pdbx_strand_id
1 'polypeptide(L)'
;MPINPYHYIAAGAGFLAAYRLWPVLVMTRNKKHLKPRKLEFTEITELLRLRKESHIWLGNGFEWSKAQTQMAYEILSRDIDDLNLGDTGMGSGWIHGVGFKEEPVHIPIGNFGVHTLIAGTTGAGKTRMLDLLVTQAIALGDAVLIIDPKSDVDLKNSAKRACDYLGRGNDFTYFNPAFPEKSIRLNPLKAWNRSTEVANRIAALIPSESGGNVFKAFSQMVLDKVIQGMLAARMEPTLLKIRRCLEGGVEDLLLEVFEIYFAGNYSPLSA
;
A
#
# COMPACT_ATOMS: atom_id res chain seq x y z
N MET A 1 -45.13 6.01 -58.79
CA MET A 1 -46.27 5.80 -57.91
C MET A 1 -46.08 6.62 -56.64
N PRO A 2 -47.03 7.47 -56.24
CA PRO A 2 -46.93 8.21 -55.01
C PRO A 2 -46.96 7.22 -53.83
N ILE A 3 -45.98 7.36 -52.92
CA ILE A 3 -45.89 6.52 -51.71
C ILE A 3 -47.11 6.88 -50.84
N ASN A 4 -47.87 5.91 -50.45
CA ASN A 4 -49.07 6.05 -49.63
C ASN A 4 -48.74 6.68 -48.30
N PRO A 5 -49.36 7.79 -47.84
CA PRO A 5 -49.06 8.49 -46.60
C PRO A 5 -49.13 7.61 -45.35
N TYR A 6 -49.85 6.50 -45.39
CA TYR A 6 -49.87 5.50 -44.31
C TYR A 6 -48.52 4.81 -44.07
N HIS A 7 -47.66 4.74 -45.09
CA HIS A 7 -46.30 4.19 -44.89
C HIS A 7 -45.41 5.11 -44.05
N TYR A 8 -45.58 6.44 -44.18
CA TYR A 8 -44.82 7.39 -43.32
C TYR A 8 -45.31 7.36 -41.87
N ILE A 9 -46.60 7.20 -41.63
CA ILE A 9 -47.21 7.03 -40.30
C ILE A 9 -46.75 5.75 -39.67
N ALA A 10 -46.74 4.62 -40.41
CA ALA A 10 -46.27 3.36 -39.92
C ALA A 10 -44.77 3.38 -39.63
N ALA A 11 -43.94 4.01 -40.47
CA ALA A 11 -42.51 4.17 -40.23
C ALA A 11 -42.21 5.00 -39.00
N GLY A 12 -42.94 6.15 -38.83
CA GLY A 12 -42.81 6.99 -37.64
C GLY A 12 -43.24 6.28 -36.36
N ALA A 13 -44.34 5.52 -36.36
CA ALA A 13 -44.75 4.74 -35.23
C ALA A 13 -43.76 3.62 -34.88
N GLY A 14 -43.20 2.95 -35.91
CA GLY A 14 -42.14 1.95 -35.74
C GLY A 14 -40.87 2.53 -35.12
N PHE A 15 -40.47 3.69 -35.58
CA PHE A 15 -39.31 4.42 -35.03
C PHE A 15 -39.52 4.84 -33.57
N LEU A 16 -40.69 5.35 -33.22
CA LEU A 16 -41.06 5.71 -31.85
C LEU A 16 -41.10 4.47 -30.94
N ALA A 17 -41.65 3.36 -31.44
CA ALA A 17 -41.66 2.11 -30.71
C ALA A 17 -40.24 1.55 -30.47
N ALA A 18 -39.42 1.56 -31.51
CA ALA A 18 -38.02 1.16 -31.38
C ALA A 18 -37.24 2.04 -30.39
N TYR A 19 -37.45 3.34 -30.44
CA TYR A 19 -36.84 4.29 -29.50
C TYR A 19 -37.27 4.04 -28.05
N ARG A 20 -38.59 3.73 -27.84
CA ARG A 20 -39.11 3.41 -26.50
C ARG A 20 -38.67 2.03 -25.98
N LEU A 21 -38.51 1.05 -26.88
CA LEU A 21 -38.10 -0.30 -26.53
C LEU A 21 -36.60 -0.44 -26.38
N TRP A 22 -35.80 0.47 -26.96
CA TRP A 22 -34.34 0.41 -26.88
C TRP A 22 -33.79 0.39 -25.45
N PRO A 23 -34.23 1.24 -24.52
CA PRO A 23 -33.79 1.18 -23.13
C PRO A 23 -34.12 -0.16 -22.46
N VAL A 24 -35.32 -0.72 -22.75
CA VAL A 24 -35.74 -2.01 -22.20
C VAL A 24 -34.89 -3.14 -22.73
N LEU A 25 -34.52 -3.13 -24.00
CA LEU A 25 -33.60 -4.13 -24.60
C LEU A 25 -32.22 -4.02 -24.01
N VAL A 26 -31.74 -2.81 -23.83
CA VAL A 26 -30.43 -2.56 -23.18
C VAL A 26 -30.46 -3.07 -21.72
N MET A 27 -31.52 -2.79 -20.98
CA MET A 27 -31.68 -3.25 -19.60
C MET A 27 -31.77 -4.77 -19.50
N THR A 28 -32.52 -5.42 -20.37
CA THR A 28 -32.61 -6.91 -20.38
C THR A 28 -31.28 -7.55 -20.76
N ARG A 29 -30.53 -6.92 -21.67
CA ARG A 29 -29.16 -7.34 -21.99
C ARG A 29 -28.24 -7.17 -20.81
N ASN A 30 -28.28 -6.02 -20.13
CA ASN A 30 -27.47 -5.75 -18.95
C ASN A 30 -27.83 -6.71 -17.79
N LYS A 31 -29.12 -7.04 -17.60
CA LYS A 31 -29.54 -8.05 -16.61
C LYS A 31 -28.87 -9.41 -16.84
N LYS A 32 -28.61 -9.80 -18.09
CA LYS A 32 -27.90 -11.04 -18.43
C LYS A 32 -26.39 -10.97 -18.10
N HIS A 33 -25.80 -9.79 -18.09
CA HIS A 33 -24.39 -9.57 -17.78
C HIS A 33 -24.13 -9.33 -16.29
N LEU A 34 -25.15 -9.08 -15.47
CA LEU A 34 -25.08 -8.92 -14.01
C LEU A 34 -24.74 -10.22 -13.26
N LYS A 35 -24.31 -11.27 -13.95
CA LYS A 35 -23.87 -12.50 -13.28
C LYS A 35 -22.55 -12.21 -12.54
N PRO A 36 -22.46 -12.66 -11.27
CA PRO A 36 -21.21 -12.54 -10.51
C PRO A 36 -20.09 -13.20 -11.32
N ARG A 37 -19.04 -12.44 -11.59
CA ARG A 37 -17.83 -12.99 -12.19
C ARG A 37 -16.99 -13.63 -11.09
N LYS A 38 -16.40 -14.79 -11.39
CA LYS A 38 -15.38 -15.38 -10.53
C LYS A 38 -14.20 -14.43 -10.47
N LEU A 39 -13.47 -14.46 -9.33
CA LEU A 39 -12.16 -13.81 -9.22
C LEU A 39 -11.27 -14.32 -10.35
N GLU A 40 -10.83 -13.40 -11.19
CA GLU A 40 -9.82 -13.68 -12.20
C GLU A 40 -8.46 -13.37 -11.57
N PHE A 41 -7.56 -14.34 -11.58
CA PHE A 41 -6.17 -14.14 -11.19
C PHE A 41 -5.38 -13.79 -12.44
N THR A 42 -4.73 -12.63 -12.42
CA THR A 42 -3.82 -12.23 -13.47
C THR A 42 -2.43 -12.75 -13.17
N GLU A 43 -1.84 -13.50 -14.05
CA GLU A 43 -0.44 -13.94 -13.93
C GLU A 43 0.51 -12.75 -14.02
N ILE A 44 1.67 -12.84 -13.35
CA ILE A 44 2.69 -11.77 -13.38
C ILE A 44 3.13 -11.47 -14.83
N THR A 45 3.26 -12.49 -15.67
CA THR A 45 3.57 -12.37 -17.08
C THR A 45 2.58 -11.50 -17.84
N GLU A 46 1.30 -11.72 -17.61
CA GLU A 46 0.21 -10.96 -18.23
C GLU A 46 0.15 -9.54 -17.68
N LEU A 47 0.30 -9.39 -16.37
CA LEU A 47 0.37 -8.08 -15.71
C LEU A 47 1.48 -7.21 -16.32
N LEU A 48 2.66 -7.79 -16.59
CA LEU A 48 3.76 -7.07 -17.23
C LEU A 48 3.46 -6.70 -18.68
N ARG A 49 2.65 -7.47 -19.39
CA ARG A 49 2.19 -7.12 -20.76
C ARG A 49 1.14 -6.03 -20.76
N LEU A 50 0.24 -6.04 -19.77
CA LEU A 50 -0.81 -5.01 -19.62
C LEU A 50 -0.25 -3.67 -19.19
N ARG A 51 0.93 -3.65 -18.59
CA ARG A 51 1.60 -2.42 -18.18
C ARG A 51 2.03 -1.60 -19.41
N LYS A 52 1.70 -0.33 -19.42
CA LYS A 52 2.25 0.65 -20.36
C LYS A 52 3.45 1.35 -19.74
N GLU A 53 4.35 1.84 -20.58
CA GLU A 53 5.47 2.65 -20.12
C GLU A 53 4.96 3.86 -19.33
N SER A 54 5.59 4.13 -18.18
CA SER A 54 5.22 5.23 -17.25
C SER A 54 3.78 5.20 -16.73
N HIS A 55 3.11 4.03 -16.79
CA HIS A 55 1.75 3.87 -16.27
C HIS A 55 1.64 2.61 -15.41
N ILE A 56 0.72 2.66 -14.45
CA ILE A 56 0.28 1.51 -13.66
C ILE A 56 -1.09 1.06 -14.15
N TRP A 57 -1.26 -0.23 -14.40
CA TRP A 57 -2.54 -0.83 -14.70
C TRP A 57 -3.33 -1.08 -13.41
N LEU A 58 -4.58 -0.67 -13.37
CA LEU A 58 -5.46 -0.83 -12.19
C LEU A 58 -6.47 -1.96 -12.33
N GLY A 59 -6.60 -2.53 -13.50
CA GLY A 59 -7.64 -3.50 -13.83
C GLY A 59 -8.38 -3.11 -15.09
N ASN A 60 -9.48 -3.81 -15.35
CA ASN A 60 -10.40 -3.47 -16.42
C ASN A 60 -11.55 -2.64 -15.86
N GLY A 61 -12.00 -1.68 -16.60
CA GLY A 61 -13.06 -0.77 -16.19
C GLY A 61 -13.64 -0.01 -17.37
N PHE A 62 -14.48 0.96 -17.09
CA PHE A 62 -15.08 1.82 -18.09
C PHE A 62 -15.19 3.26 -17.57
N GLU A 63 -15.28 4.20 -18.49
CA GLU A 63 -15.47 5.59 -18.13
C GLU A 63 -16.92 5.84 -17.67
N TRP A 64 -17.06 6.44 -16.48
CA TRP A 64 -18.37 6.74 -15.92
C TRP A 64 -18.94 8.02 -16.53
N SER A 65 -20.10 7.91 -17.17
CA SER A 65 -20.81 9.02 -17.78
C SER A 65 -22.23 9.15 -17.23
N LYS A 66 -22.97 10.14 -17.74
CA LYS A 66 -24.38 10.32 -17.39
C LYS A 66 -25.25 9.10 -17.73
N ALA A 67 -24.90 8.38 -18.79
CA ALA A 67 -25.62 7.16 -19.17
C ALA A 67 -25.46 6.04 -18.14
N GLN A 68 -24.26 5.83 -17.62
CA GLN A 68 -24.00 4.87 -16.54
C GLN A 68 -24.70 5.29 -15.24
N THR A 69 -24.70 6.59 -14.92
CA THR A 69 -25.43 7.11 -13.75
C THR A 69 -26.95 6.82 -13.87
N GLN A 70 -27.52 7.06 -15.04
CA GLN A 70 -28.93 6.74 -15.29
C GLN A 70 -29.23 5.25 -15.13
N MET A 71 -28.39 4.38 -15.73
CA MET A 71 -28.53 2.93 -15.60
C MET A 71 -28.38 2.46 -14.15
N ALA A 72 -27.39 2.99 -13.41
CA ALA A 72 -27.20 2.66 -12.01
C ALA A 72 -28.44 3.03 -11.18
N TYR A 73 -28.99 4.23 -11.38
CA TYR A 73 -30.22 4.67 -10.72
C TYR A 73 -31.40 3.77 -11.03
N GLU A 74 -31.60 3.40 -12.29
CA GLU A 74 -32.66 2.50 -12.72
C GLU A 74 -32.51 1.09 -12.13
N ILE A 75 -31.27 0.58 -12.01
CA ILE A 75 -30.99 -0.72 -11.37
C ILE A 75 -31.29 -0.65 -9.88
N LEU A 76 -30.81 0.39 -9.19
CA LEU A 76 -30.98 0.56 -7.75
C LEU A 76 -32.43 0.87 -7.34
N SER A 77 -33.25 1.39 -8.25
CA SER A 77 -34.68 1.61 -8.00
C SER A 77 -35.54 0.36 -8.07
N ARG A 78 -34.96 -0.79 -8.45
CA ARG A 78 -35.64 -2.08 -8.47
C ARG A 78 -35.67 -2.72 -7.09
N ASP A 79 -36.51 -3.76 -6.95
CA ASP A 79 -36.53 -4.54 -5.72
C ASP A 79 -35.17 -5.19 -5.47
N ILE A 80 -34.73 -5.20 -4.20
CA ILE A 80 -33.46 -5.81 -3.78
C ILE A 80 -33.43 -7.29 -4.14
N ASP A 81 -34.57 -7.99 -4.07
CA ASP A 81 -34.67 -9.41 -4.42
C ASP A 81 -34.38 -9.65 -5.89
N ASP A 82 -34.77 -8.71 -6.78
CA ASP A 82 -34.44 -8.74 -8.20
C ASP A 82 -32.93 -8.53 -8.48
N LEU A 83 -32.23 -7.87 -7.56
CA LEU A 83 -30.80 -7.60 -7.61
C LEU A 83 -29.96 -8.65 -6.88
N ASN A 84 -30.61 -9.56 -6.14
CA ASN A 84 -29.94 -10.59 -5.37
C ASN A 84 -29.35 -11.65 -6.31
N LEU A 85 -28.08 -11.46 -6.64
CA LEU A 85 -27.30 -12.33 -7.52
C LEU A 85 -26.63 -13.49 -6.76
N GLY A 86 -27.07 -13.75 -5.54
CA GLY A 86 -26.46 -14.68 -4.60
C GLY A 86 -25.28 -14.06 -3.85
N ASP A 87 -24.87 -14.72 -2.78
CA ASP A 87 -23.67 -14.32 -2.03
C ASP A 87 -22.42 -14.64 -2.87
N THR A 88 -21.90 -13.63 -3.52
CA THR A 88 -20.72 -13.77 -4.39
C THR A 88 -19.42 -13.58 -3.64
N GLY A 89 -19.49 -13.09 -2.41
CA GLY A 89 -18.32 -12.70 -1.63
C GLY A 89 -17.43 -11.59 -2.27
N MET A 90 -17.87 -11.02 -3.39
CA MET A 90 -17.05 -10.23 -4.31
C MET A 90 -17.61 -8.85 -4.63
N GLY A 91 -18.38 -8.28 -3.71
CA GLY A 91 -19.05 -6.99 -3.91
C GLY A 91 -20.32 -7.10 -4.75
N SER A 92 -20.87 -5.95 -5.15
CA SER A 92 -22.14 -5.87 -5.86
C SER A 92 -21.94 -6.12 -7.35
N GLY A 93 -22.28 -7.31 -7.81
CA GLY A 93 -22.13 -7.75 -9.20
C GLY A 93 -22.89 -6.88 -10.24
N TRP A 94 -23.90 -6.13 -9.81
CA TRP A 94 -24.68 -5.26 -10.68
C TRP A 94 -23.85 -4.14 -11.33
N ILE A 95 -22.76 -3.69 -10.68
CA ILE A 95 -21.93 -2.59 -11.21
C ILE A 95 -21.26 -2.98 -12.54
N HIS A 96 -20.94 -4.25 -12.71
CA HIS A 96 -20.34 -4.77 -13.96
C HIS A 96 -21.31 -4.77 -15.15
N GLY A 97 -22.63 -4.66 -14.90
CA GLY A 97 -23.65 -4.55 -15.95
C GLY A 97 -23.89 -3.12 -16.43
N VAL A 98 -23.35 -2.12 -15.75
CA VAL A 98 -23.55 -0.70 -16.07
C VAL A 98 -22.66 -0.25 -17.23
N GLY A 99 -21.47 -0.85 -17.39
CA GLY A 99 -20.56 -0.59 -18.50
C GLY A 99 -20.72 -1.65 -19.63
N PHE A 100 -20.82 -1.21 -20.88
CA PHE A 100 -20.99 -2.11 -22.02
C PHE A 100 -19.71 -2.86 -22.38
N LYS A 101 -18.54 -2.23 -22.18
CA LYS A 101 -17.24 -2.77 -22.52
C LYS A 101 -16.24 -2.26 -21.50
N GLU A 102 -15.62 -3.21 -20.82
CA GLU A 102 -14.51 -2.90 -19.93
C GLU A 102 -13.21 -2.89 -20.74
N GLU A 103 -12.38 -1.87 -20.51
CA GLU A 103 -11.07 -1.68 -21.12
C GLU A 103 -9.99 -1.56 -20.04
N PRO A 104 -8.72 -1.87 -20.34
CA PRO A 104 -7.64 -1.73 -19.40
C PRO A 104 -7.48 -0.28 -18.91
N VAL A 105 -7.64 -0.06 -17.62
CA VAL A 105 -7.49 1.25 -16.97
C VAL A 105 -6.05 1.45 -16.53
N HIS A 106 -5.47 2.56 -16.97
CA HIS A 106 -4.09 2.91 -16.66
C HIS A 106 -4.03 4.29 -16.00
N ILE A 107 -3.17 4.43 -15.00
CA ILE A 107 -2.89 5.71 -14.34
C ILE A 107 -1.40 6.03 -14.50
N PRO A 108 -1.01 7.27 -14.85
CA PRO A 108 0.37 7.69 -14.89
C PRO A 108 1.09 7.47 -13.56
N ILE A 109 2.33 6.97 -13.59
CA ILE A 109 3.14 6.72 -12.38
C ILE A 109 3.30 7.98 -11.55
N GLY A 110 3.40 9.15 -12.19
CA GLY A 110 3.50 10.43 -11.49
C GLY A 110 2.36 10.70 -10.51
N ASN A 111 1.18 10.12 -10.73
CA ASN A 111 0.05 10.24 -9.80
C ASN A 111 0.26 9.46 -8.49
N PHE A 112 1.18 8.50 -8.47
CA PHE A 112 1.57 7.75 -7.26
C PHE A 112 2.77 8.39 -6.53
N GLY A 113 3.37 9.42 -7.09
CA GLY A 113 4.40 10.24 -6.42
C GLY A 113 3.87 11.06 -5.24
N VAL A 114 2.56 11.10 -5.05
CA VAL A 114 1.83 11.66 -3.91
C VAL A 114 1.11 10.53 -3.16
N HIS A 115 0.37 10.90 -2.10
CA HIS A 115 -0.34 9.90 -1.29
C HIS A 115 -1.55 9.31 -2.02
N THR A 116 -1.72 8.00 -1.92
CA THR A 116 -2.88 7.27 -2.45
C THR A 116 -3.66 6.65 -1.29
N LEU A 117 -4.96 6.93 -1.22
CA LEU A 117 -5.88 6.33 -0.25
C LEU A 117 -6.72 5.25 -0.93
N ILE A 118 -6.68 4.01 -0.39
CA ILE A 118 -7.54 2.91 -0.81
C ILE A 118 -8.53 2.65 0.33
N ALA A 119 -9.78 3.04 0.13
CA ALA A 119 -10.85 2.87 1.11
C ALA A 119 -11.87 1.84 0.64
N GLY A 120 -12.46 1.12 1.60
CA GLY A 120 -13.50 0.13 1.32
C GLY A 120 -13.82 -0.70 2.57
N THR A 121 -14.95 -1.37 2.57
CA THR A 121 -15.37 -2.31 3.62
C THR A 121 -14.51 -3.57 3.62
N THR A 122 -14.69 -4.43 4.60
CA THR A 122 -14.06 -5.77 4.62
C THR A 122 -14.55 -6.56 3.41
N GLY A 123 -13.65 -7.25 2.71
CA GLY A 123 -13.99 -8.00 1.50
C GLY A 123 -14.07 -7.19 0.20
N ALA A 124 -13.97 -5.85 0.24
CA ALA A 124 -14.04 -4.98 -0.95
C ALA A 124 -12.81 -5.06 -1.89
N GLY A 125 -11.86 -5.94 -1.64
CA GLY A 125 -10.70 -6.13 -2.52
C GLY A 125 -9.52 -5.19 -2.27
N LYS A 126 -9.45 -4.46 -1.14
CA LYS A 126 -8.34 -3.54 -0.83
C LYS A 126 -6.96 -4.22 -0.92
N THR A 127 -6.82 -5.41 -0.30
CA THR A 127 -5.57 -6.18 -0.33
C THR A 127 -5.21 -6.59 -1.76
N ARG A 128 -6.19 -6.93 -2.59
CA ARG A 128 -5.96 -7.29 -4.00
C ARG A 128 -5.46 -6.10 -4.82
N MET A 129 -5.98 -4.91 -4.53
CA MET A 129 -5.45 -3.68 -5.15
C MET A 129 -4.01 -3.40 -4.68
N LEU A 130 -3.70 -3.61 -3.40
CA LEU A 130 -2.33 -3.49 -2.88
C LEU A 130 -1.39 -4.49 -3.54
N ASP A 131 -1.79 -5.77 -3.67
CA ASP A 131 -1.03 -6.80 -4.39
C ASP A 131 -0.67 -6.35 -5.81
N LEU A 132 -1.66 -5.82 -6.52
CA LEU A 132 -1.50 -5.34 -7.89
C LEU A 132 -0.49 -4.19 -7.98
N LEU A 133 -0.60 -3.21 -7.08
CA LEU A 133 0.30 -2.05 -7.03
C LEU A 133 1.72 -2.43 -6.61
N VAL A 134 1.86 -3.25 -5.56
CA VAL A 134 3.15 -3.73 -5.05
C VAL A 134 3.89 -4.52 -6.12
N THR A 135 3.21 -5.45 -6.80
CA THR A 135 3.82 -6.26 -7.86
C THR A 135 4.36 -5.37 -8.99
N GLN A 136 3.60 -4.35 -9.39
CA GLN A 136 4.04 -3.43 -10.44
C GLN A 136 5.17 -2.50 -9.99
N ALA A 137 5.15 -2.02 -8.74
CA ALA A 137 6.24 -1.22 -8.18
C ALA A 137 7.56 -2.02 -8.12
N ILE A 138 7.50 -3.29 -7.69
CA ILE A 138 8.67 -4.19 -7.72
C ILE A 138 9.17 -4.37 -9.15
N ALA A 139 8.26 -4.52 -10.13
CA ALA A 139 8.61 -4.67 -11.54
C ALA A 139 9.19 -3.40 -12.17
N LEU A 140 8.91 -2.22 -11.62
CA LEU A 140 9.54 -0.95 -11.98
C LEU A 140 10.95 -0.79 -11.42
N GLY A 141 11.36 -1.64 -10.49
CA GLY A 141 12.65 -1.56 -9.81
C GLY A 141 12.61 -0.73 -8.53
N ASP A 142 11.44 -0.29 -8.11
CA ASP A 142 11.27 0.51 -6.91
C ASP A 142 11.57 -0.28 -5.63
N ALA A 143 12.00 0.41 -4.58
CA ALA A 143 12.06 -0.11 -3.23
C ALA A 143 10.66 0.03 -2.60
N VAL A 144 10.08 -1.10 -2.19
CA VAL A 144 8.73 -1.16 -1.63
C VAL A 144 8.80 -1.51 -0.14
N LEU A 145 8.26 -0.65 0.72
CA LEU A 145 8.10 -0.91 2.15
C LEU A 145 6.62 -1.17 2.47
N ILE A 146 6.32 -2.38 2.94
CA ILE A 146 4.96 -2.76 3.34
C ILE A 146 4.88 -2.81 4.86
N ILE A 147 4.01 -1.99 5.45
CA ILE A 147 3.69 -2.04 6.88
C ILE A 147 2.31 -2.66 7.02
N ASP A 148 2.29 -3.93 7.43
CA ASP A 148 1.06 -4.71 7.56
C ASP A 148 0.81 -5.14 9.01
N PRO A 149 -0.04 -4.41 9.77
CA PRO A 149 -0.35 -4.74 11.16
C PRO A 149 -1.22 -6.01 11.30
N LYS A 150 -1.81 -6.51 10.21
CA LYS A 150 -2.67 -7.70 10.21
C LYS A 150 -1.92 -8.98 9.89
N SER A 151 -0.67 -8.88 9.42
CA SER A 151 0.14 -10.01 8.96
C SER A 151 -0.54 -10.84 7.88
N ASP A 152 -1.03 -10.17 6.82
CA ASP A 152 -1.67 -10.80 5.66
C ASP A 152 -0.67 -11.70 4.92
N VAL A 153 -0.89 -13.00 5.03
CA VAL A 153 0.00 -14.01 4.45
C VAL A 153 -0.03 -13.96 2.92
N ASP A 154 -1.18 -13.63 2.33
CA ASP A 154 -1.33 -13.56 0.87
C ASP A 154 -0.54 -12.38 0.30
N LEU A 155 -0.64 -11.20 0.91
CA LEU A 155 0.12 -10.01 0.50
C LEU A 155 1.64 -10.25 0.58
N LYS A 156 2.11 -10.83 1.70
CA LYS A 156 3.51 -11.21 1.87
C LYS A 156 3.97 -12.19 0.77
N ASN A 157 3.18 -13.26 0.54
CA ASN A 157 3.53 -14.28 -0.44
C ASN A 157 3.48 -13.75 -1.87
N SER A 158 2.56 -12.84 -2.18
CA SER A 158 2.51 -12.17 -3.48
C SER A 158 3.74 -11.30 -3.73
N ALA A 159 4.14 -10.48 -2.76
CA ALA A 159 5.34 -9.66 -2.86
C ALA A 159 6.60 -10.53 -3.04
N LYS A 160 6.71 -11.63 -2.27
CA LYS A 160 7.82 -12.57 -2.40
C LYS A 160 7.87 -13.20 -3.79
N ARG A 161 6.73 -13.71 -4.29
CA ARG A 161 6.65 -14.31 -5.64
C ARG A 161 7.00 -13.30 -6.73
N ALA A 162 6.59 -12.04 -6.57
CA ALA A 162 6.96 -10.99 -7.52
C ALA A 162 8.49 -10.76 -7.54
N CYS A 163 9.14 -10.71 -6.38
CA CYS A 163 10.60 -10.61 -6.28
C CYS A 163 11.28 -11.83 -6.89
N ASP A 164 10.84 -13.04 -6.56
CA ASP A 164 11.41 -14.29 -7.08
C ASP A 164 11.30 -14.36 -8.62
N TYR A 165 10.12 -14.03 -9.16
CA TYR A 165 9.86 -14.03 -10.61
C TYR A 165 10.75 -13.03 -11.38
N LEU A 166 11.02 -11.88 -10.78
CA LEU A 166 11.85 -10.82 -11.37
C LEU A 166 13.36 -11.00 -11.12
N GLY A 167 13.78 -12.13 -10.54
CA GLY A 167 15.17 -12.40 -10.21
C GLY A 167 15.70 -11.58 -9.01
N ARG A 168 14.82 -10.95 -8.25
CA ARG A 168 15.12 -10.12 -7.07
C ARG A 168 14.79 -10.81 -5.75
N GLY A 169 14.73 -12.14 -5.72
CA GLY A 169 14.38 -12.90 -4.51
C GLY A 169 15.25 -12.59 -3.30
N ASN A 170 16.52 -12.25 -3.50
CA ASN A 170 17.45 -11.86 -2.43
C ASN A 170 17.14 -10.46 -1.84
N ASP A 171 16.39 -9.61 -2.56
CA ASP A 171 16.01 -8.28 -2.09
C ASP A 171 14.77 -8.35 -1.17
N PHE A 172 14.06 -9.47 -1.16
CA PHE A 172 12.89 -9.65 -0.31
C PHE A 172 13.31 -9.83 1.14
N THR A 173 12.90 -8.91 2.00
CA THR A 173 13.13 -8.97 3.43
C THR A 173 11.81 -9.01 4.18
N TYR A 174 11.73 -9.85 5.22
CA TYR A 174 10.54 -9.99 6.05
C TYR A 174 10.88 -9.82 7.52
N PHE A 175 10.17 -8.92 8.18
CA PHE A 175 10.27 -8.68 9.60
C PHE A 175 8.92 -8.90 10.29
N ASN A 176 8.87 -9.82 11.24
CA ASN A 176 7.70 -10.05 12.08
C ASN A 176 8.17 -10.45 13.49
N PRO A 177 8.01 -9.57 14.50
CA PRO A 177 8.51 -9.85 15.85
C PRO A 177 7.80 -11.01 16.54
N ALA A 178 6.59 -11.40 16.11
CA ALA A 178 5.87 -12.56 16.64
C ALA A 178 6.47 -13.90 16.16
N PHE A 179 7.23 -13.90 15.05
CA PHE A 179 7.87 -15.08 14.47
C PHE A 179 9.35 -14.81 14.19
N PRO A 180 10.17 -14.68 15.25
CA PRO A 180 11.57 -14.28 15.12
C PRO A 180 12.42 -15.26 14.31
N GLU A 181 12.03 -16.55 14.27
CA GLU A 181 12.68 -17.60 13.49
C GLU A 181 12.53 -17.44 11.96
N LYS A 182 11.50 -16.68 11.53
CA LYS A 182 11.22 -16.38 10.12
C LYS A 182 11.55 -14.97 9.72
N SER A 183 12.04 -14.18 10.67
CA SER A 183 12.30 -12.76 10.52
C SER A 183 13.76 -12.46 10.32
N ILE A 184 14.05 -11.41 9.56
CA ILE A 184 15.36 -10.78 9.62
C ILE A 184 15.57 -10.14 10.99
N ARG A 185 16.83 -9.97 11.38
CA ARG A 185 17.20 -9.19 12.56
C ARG A 185 17.46 -7.76 12.15
N LEU A 186 16.71 -6.83 12.72
CA LEU A 186 16.88 -5.40 12.51
C LEU A 186 17.65 -4.79 13.68
N ASN A 187 18.69 -4.04 13.38
CA ASN A 187 19.31 -3.14 14.36
C ASN A 187 18.77 -1.72 14.11
N PRO A 188 17.80 -1.24 14.91
CA PRO A 188 17.19 0.07 14.70
C PRO A 188 18.15 1.23 14.94
N LEU A 189 19.31 0.96 15.53
CA LEU A 189 20.33 1.97 15.85
C LEU A 189 21.51 1.98 14.87
N LYS A 190 21.53 1.13 13.84
CA LYS A 190 22.72 0.99 12.98
C LYS A 190 22.92 2.16 12.00
N ALA A 191 21.90 2.62 11.36
CA ALA A 191 22.02 3.67 10.32
C ALA A 191 21.66 5.04 10.90
N TRP A 192 22.66 5.88 11.15
CA TRP A 192 22.49 7.23 11.66
C TRP A 192 23.68 8.11 11.22
N ASN A 193 23.46 9.41 11.12
CA ASN A 193 24.45 10.40 10.79
C ASN A 193 24.88 11.24 12.01
N ARG A 194 24.01 11.37 13.01
CA ARG A 194 24.23 12.17 14.21
C ARG A 194 23.80 11.39 15.46
N SER A 195 24.49 11.57 16.58
CA SER A 195 24.14 10.97 17.88
C SER A 195 22.70 11.27 18.29
N THR A 196 22.24 12.49 18.02
CA THR A 196 20.87 12.94 18.30
C THR A 196 19.80 12.11 17.59
N GLU A 197 20.09 11.52 16.42
CA GLU A 197 19.12 10.64 15.73
C GLU A 197 18.90 9.35 16.50
N VAL A 198 19.96 8.77 17.05
CA VAL A 198 19.88 7.56 17.89
C VAL A 198 19.12 7.85 19.17
N ALA A 199 19.45 8.97 19.84
CA ALA A 199 18.75 9.41 21.04
C ALA A 199 17.24 9.63 20.77
N ASN A 200 16.90 10.27 19.66
CA ASN A 200 15.51 10.52 19.26
C ASN A 200 14.73 9.24 18.99
N ARG A 201 15.35 8.24 18.33
CA ARG A 201 14.70 6.95 18.07
C ARG A 201 14.35 6.23 19.37
N ILE A 202 15.22 6.28 20.39
CA ILE A 202 14.97 5.68 21.70
C ILE A 202 13.92 6.51 22.45
N ALA A 203 14.08 7.84 22.51
CA ALA A 203 13.14 8.72 23.19
C ALA A 203 11.71 8.68 22.60
N ALA A 204 11.57 8.36 21.31
CA ALA A 204 10.26 8.19 20.67
C ALA A 204 9.47 7.01 21.24
N LEU A 205 10.13 6.02 21.83
CA LEU A 205 9.49 4.87 22.48
C LEU A 205 9.00 5.16 23.90
N ILE A 206 9.40 6.30 24.49
CA ILE A 206 8.96 6.70 25.83
C ILE A 206 7.53 7.26 25.71
N PRO A 207 6.55 6.66 26.40
CA PRO A 207 5.18 7.17 26.41
C PRO A 207 5.14 8.62 26.91
N SER A 208 4.46 9.49 26.18
CA SER A 208 4.19 10.86 26.64
C SER A 208 2.80 10.92 27.22
N GLU A 209 2.68 10.87 28.55
CA GLU A 209 1.45 11.23 29.24
C GLU A 209 1.30 12.75 29.32
N SER A 210 0.08 13.23 29.54
CA SER A 210 -0.20 14.67 29.64
C SER A 210 0.64 15.31 30.75
N GLY A 211 1.65 16.07 30.40
CA GLY A 211 2.66 16.67 31.28
C GLY A 211 4.08 16.10 31.10
N GLY A 212 4.27 15.03 30.34
CA GLY A 212 5.52 14.31 30.20
C GLY A 212 6.58 14.92 29.28
N ASN A 213 6.35 16.07 28.67
CA ASN A 213 7.30 16.67 27.74
C ASN A 213 8.68 17.01 28.37
N VAL A 214 8.69 17.40 29.66
CA VAL A 214 9.94 17.74 30.38
C VAL A 214 10.77 16.49 30.61
N PHE A 215 10.17 15.40 31.06
CA PHE A 215 10.85 14.11 31.27
C PHE A 215 11.37 13.53 29.97
N LYS A 216 10.61 13.64 28.89
CA LYS A 216 11.03 13.19 27.58
C LYS A 216 12.21 13.98 27.06
N ALA A 217 12.20 15.32 27.21
CA ALA A 217 13.29 16.18 26.80
C ALA A 217 14.56 15.91 27.63
N PHE A 218 14.42 15.71 28.95
CA PHE A 218 15.52 15.32 29.82
C PHE A 218 16.11 13.97 29.42
N SER A 219 15.25 12.95 29.25
CA SER A 219 15.70 11.62 28.82
C SER A 219 16.42 11.66 27.47
N GLN A 220 15.92 12.44 26.53
CA GLN A 220 16.55 12.65 25.23
C GLN A 220 17.93 13.29 25.37
N MET A 221 18.07 14.31 26.22
CA MET A 221 19.36 14.96 26.50
C MET A 221 20.37 13.98 27.12
N VAL A 222 19.93 13.20 28.13
CA VAL A 222 20.82 12.20 28.79
C VAL A 222 21.24 11.13 27.79
N LEU A 223 20.30 10.58 27.01
CA LEU A 223 20.61 9.62 25.95
C LEU A 223 21.62 10.16 24.95
N ASP A 224 21.44 11.39 24.48
CA ASP A 224 22.38 12.00 23.54
C ASP A 224 23.79 12.12 24.13
N LYS A 225 23.93 12.51 25.42
CA LYS A 225 25.25 12.62 26.11
C LYS A 225 25.89 11.24 26.28
N VAL A 226 25.15 10.22 26.69
CA VAL A 226 25.66 8.85 26.80
C VAL A 226 26.13 8.34 25.43
N ILE A 227 25.35 8.57 24.38
CA ILE A 227 25.71 8.15 23.02
C ILE A 227 26.97 8.89 22.53
N GLN A 228 27.06 10.20 22.78
CA GLN A 228 28.26 10.97 22.47
C GLN A 228 29.51 10.41 23.20
N GLY A 229 29.37 10.08 24.50
CA GLY A 229 30.42 9.44 25.27
C GLY A 229 30.83 8.09 24.68
N MET A 230 29.87 7.24 24.34
CA MET A 230 30.13 5.94 23.70
C MET A 230 30.89 6.09 22.38
N LEU A 231 30.52 7.08 21.56
CA LEU A 231 31.22 7.36 20.30
C LEU A 231 32.66 7.88 20.54
N ALA A 232 32.84 8.74 21.54
CA ALA A 232 34.18 9.21 21.94
C ALA A 232 35.04 8.05 22.43
N ALA A 233 34.44 7.07 23.15
CA ALA A 233 35.08 5.83 23.54
C ALA A 233 35.18 4.78 22.41
N ARG A 234 34.88 5.15 21.15
CA ARG A 234 34.88 4.29 19.97
C ARG A 234 33.99 3.05 20.12
N MET A 235 32.98 3.15 20.97
CA MET A 235 31.99 2.08 21.18
C MET A 235 30.80 2.24 20.22
N GLU A 236 30.41 1.17 19.56
CA GLU A 236 29.16 1.17 18.78
C GLU A 236 27.94 1.22 19.71
N PRO A 237 27.02 2.21 19.57
CA PRO A 237 25.82 2.31 20.38
C PRO A 237 24.87 1.13 20.10
N THR A 238 24.62 0.31 21.11
CA THR A 238 23.59 -0.72 21.08
C THR A 238 22.65 -0.53 22.27
N LEU A 239 21.40 -0.99 22.15
CA LEU A 239 20.42 -0.86 23.24
C LEU A 239 20.93 -1.43 24.56
N LEU A 240 21.63 -2.58 24.52
CA LEU A 240 22.20 -3.19 25.73
C LEU A 240 23.33 -2.36 26.35
N LYS A 241 24.21 -1.81 25.53
CA LYS A 241 25.32 -0.98 26.02
C LYS A 241 24.79 0.33 26.59
N ILE A 242 23.87 1.00 25.87
CA ILE A 242 23.21 2.23 26.33
C ILE A 242 22.52 1.96 27.68
N ARG A 243 21.76 0.86 27.79
CA ARG A 243 21.12 0.47 29.04
C ARG A 243 22.12 0.29 30.17
N ARG A 244 23.22 -0.44 29.96
CA ARG A 244 24.27 -0.63 30.99
C ARG A 244 24.85 0.70 31.46
N CYS A 245 25.17 1.61 30.54
CA CYS A 245 25.66 2.93 30.90
C CYS A 245 24.66 3.73 31.74
N LEU A 246 23.36 3.63 31.43
CA LEU A 246 22.31 4.34 32.18
C LEU A 246 22.03 3.74 33.55
N GLU A 247 22.18 2.41 33.71
CA GLU A 247 21.88 1.69 34.98
C GLU A 247 23.03 1.76 36.01
N GLY A 248 24.18 2.32 35.69
CA GLY A 248 25.26 2.45 36.65
C GLY A 248 26.68 2.51 36.04
N GLY A 249 26.79 2.52 34.72
CA GLY A 249 28.07 2.53 34.03
C GLY A 249 28.48 3.88 33.43
N VAL A 250 27.91 5.01 33.89
CA VAL A 250 28.27 6.33 33.36
C VAL A 250 29.69 6.72 33.78
N GLU A 251 30.06 6.36 35.00
CA GLU A 251 31.44 6.62 35.52
C GLU A 251 32.48 5.79 34.73
N ASP A 252 32.20 4.52 34.50
CA ASP A 252 33.07 3.65 33.72
C ASP A 252 33.21 4.16 32.27
N LEU A 253 32.11 4.61 31.65
CA LEU A 253 32.15 5.23 30.35
C LEU A 253 32.99 6.49 30.32
N LEU A 254 32.91 7.32 31.36
CA LEU A 254 33.68 8.53 31.48
C LEU A 254 35.18 8.23 31.59
N LEU A 255 35.55 7.23 32.40
CA LEU A 255 36.93 6.76 32.51
C LEU A 255 37.48 6.27 31.17
N GLU A 256 36.71 5.46 30.45
CA GLU A 256 37.10 4.96 29.13
C GLU A 256 37.29 6.10 28.12
N VAL A 257 36.42 7.11 28.13
CA VAL A 257 36.57 8.32 27.30
C VAL A 257 37.84 9.05 27.65
N PHE A 258 38.16 9.22 28.94
CA PHE A 258 39.40 9.88 29.37
C PHE A 258 40.63 9.09 28.97
N GLU A 259 40.64 7.78 29.16
CA GLU A 259 41.78 6.93 28.76
C GLU A 259 42.06 7.08 27.26
N ILE A 260 41.06 7.02 26.41
CA ILE A 260 41.21 7.17 24.95
C ILE A 260 41.67 8.60 24.59
N TYR A 261 41.08 9.61 25.24
CA TYR A 261 41.45 11.01 24.99
C TYR A 261 42.91 11.27 25.36
N PHE A 262 43.35 10.84 26.54
CA PHE A 262 44.73 11.04 26.98
C PHE A 262 45.72 10.17 26.24
N ALA A 263 45.39 8.92 25.91
CA ALA A 263 46.25 8.08 25.08
C ALA A 263 46.48 8.64 23.67
N GLY A 264 45.50 9.35 23.11
CA GLY A 264 45.61 9.98 21.79
C GLY A 264 46.34 11.33 21.79
N ASN A 265 46.34 12.04 22.91
CA ASN A 265 46.93 13.38 23.03
C ASN A 265 48.26 13.43 23.75
N TYR A 266 48.68 12.38 24.43
CA TYR A 266 50.02 12.27 24.98
C TYR A 266 50.97 11.65 23.96
N SER A 267 51.53 12.46 23.08
CA SER A 267 52.83 12.17 22.53
C SER A 267 53.83 12.38 23.71
N PRO A 268 54.66 11.39 24.09
CA PRO A 268 55.68 11.67 25.06
C PRO A 268 56.54 12.78 24.49
N LEU A 269 56.53 13.96 25.14
CA LEU A 269 57.52 14.98 24.90
C LEU A 269 58.86 14.27 24.98
N SER A 270 59.55 14.18 23.85
CA SER A 270 60.94 13.72 23.78
C SER A 270 61.78 14.46 24.84
N ALA A 271 62.21 13.72 25.86
CA ALA A 271 63.16 14.12 26.79
C ALA A 271 64.57 14.36 26.10
#